data_7734f29ef3529d37199220f493058a00
#
_entry.id   7734f29ef3529d37199220f493058a00
#
_cell.length_a   1.000
_cell.length_b   1.000
_cell.length_c   1.000
_cell.angle_alpha   90.00
_cell.angle_beta   90.00
_cell.angle_gamma   90.00
#
_symmetry.space_group_name_H-M   'P 1'
#
loop_
_entity.id
_entity.type
_entity.pdbx_description
1 polymer ?
#
loop_
_entity_poly.entity_id
_entity_poly.type
_entity_poly.pdbx_seq_one_letter_code
_entity_poly.pdbx_strand_id
1 'polypeptide(L)'
;MDLEKNFLKTFLNKFKGVCFNIRFWDGEDFKVGNEEVKFNIILHKPLRKKDMLTSTSLSFGEAYMRGDIEIEGDLFVVFDELLKCIDEFSTNFGALTKIFGGSTSKKKQKEEVSSHYDIGNDFYKIWLDDTLSYSCAYFKNNDDSLYDAQMNKIHYILRKLNLSEGLSLLDIGCGWGGLLIEAAKIYKIRGLGITLSEEQYKAFKERIEKESLQEYLDVKLMDYRELENSKLSFDRIVSVGMIEHVGRPNYDLFFKNVNVVLKESGLFLLHYISGLKESEGDAWIKKYIFPGGVIPSLREIISISSEYKYHILDVESLRLHYKKTLLMWAKNFDDNIDKIKTMFDDEFIRMWRMYLYACAADRKSTRLNSSHPSSSRMPSSA
;
A
#
# COMPACT_ATOMS: atom_id res chain seq x y z
N MET A 1 27.46 15.35 -30.65
CA MET A 1 26.75 15.99 -29.50
C MET A 1 25.61 15.08 -29.18
N ASP A 2 25.57 14.53 -28.00
CA ASP A 2 24.60 13.51 -27.59
C ASP A 2 23.24 14.18 -27.29
N LEU A 3 22.31 14.03 -28.23
CA LEU A 3 20.96 14.64 -28.13
C LEU A 3 20.19 14.16 -26.88
N GLU A 4 20.39 12.92 -26.45
CA GLU A 4 19.76 12.33 -25.29
C GLU A 4 20.31 12.94 -24.00
N LYS A 5 21.63 13.13 -23.92
CA LYS A 5 22.29 13.79 -22.79
C LYS A 5 21.84 15.24 -22.63
N ASN A 6 21.78 16.01 -23.72
CA ASN A 6 21.31 17.39 -23.67
C ASN A 6 19.84 17.50 -23.27
N PHE A 7 19.02 16.57 -23.72
CA PHE A 7 17.63 16.48 -23.29
C PHE A 7 17.54 16.20 -21.79
N LEU A 8 18.31 15.22 -21.30
CA LEU A 8 18.36 14.89 -19.87
C LEU A 8 18.83 16.09 -19.02
N LYS A 9 19.90 16.76 -19.41
CA LYS A 9 20.38 17.98 -18.70
C LYS A 9 19.31 19.06 -18.66
N THR A 10 18.60 19.29 -19.77
CA THR A 10 17.51 20.27 -19.83
C THR A 10 16.34 19.85 -18.95
N PHE A 11 16.02 18.57 -18.90
CA PHE A 11 14.98 18.01 -18.03
C PHE A 11 15.37 18.15 -16.56
N LEU A 12 16.59 17.77 -16.20
CA LEU A 12 17.13 17.80 -14.83
C LEU A 12 17.27 19.23 -14.26
N ASN A 13 17.55 20.20 -15.10
CA ASN A 13 17.61 21.62 -14.70
C ASN A 13 16.25 22.19 -14.24
N LYS A 14 15.16 21.45 -14.48
CA LYS A 14 13.82 21.82 -13.95
C LYS A 14 13.65 21.44 -12.49
N PHE A 15 14.51 20.57 -11.93
CA PHE A 15 14.44 20.19 -10.51
C PHE A 15 14.92 21.36 -9.65
N LYS A 16 14.02 21.93 -8.85
CA LYS A 16 14.30 23.03 -7.94
C LYS A 16 14.30 22.54 -6.50
N GLY A 17 15.24 23.08 -5.70
CA GLY A 17 15.33 22.75 -4.28
C GLY A 17 15.87 21.36 -3.96
N VAL A 18 16.47 20.69 -4.96
CA VAL A 18 17.15 19.40 -4.81
C VAL A 18 18.58 19.53 -5.33
N CYS A 19 19.54 18.89 -4.67
CA CYS A 19 20.94 18.91 -5.09
C CYS A 19 21.51 17.48 -5.13
N PHE A 20 21.94 17.04 -6.31
CA PHE A 20 22.56 15.73 -6.56
C PHE A 20 23.48 15.76 -7.77
N ASN A 21 24.34 14.76 -7.89
CA ASN A 21 25.16 14.56 -9.08
C ASN A 21 24.57 13.47 -9.96
N ILE A 22 24.72 13.62 -11.29
CA ILE A 22 24.54 12.57 -12.28
C ILE A 22 25.87 12.34 -12.99
N ARG A 23 26.29 11.08 -13.02
CA ARG A 23 27.35 10.60 -13.91
C ARG A 23 26.72 9.93 -15.13
N PHE A 24 27.01 10.46 -16.29
CA PHE A 24 26.55 9.89 -17.55
C PHE A 24 27.41 8.70 -17.99
N TRP A 25 26.90 7.89 -18.92
CA TRP A 25 27.54 6.70 -19.48
C TRP A 25 28.90 6.91 -20.14
N ASP A 26 29.27 8.13 -20.45
CA ASP A 26 30.58 8.51 -21.01
C ASP A 26 31.53 9.07 -19.94
N GLY A 27 31.13 9.04 -18.69
CA GLY A 27 31.92 9.50 -17.53
C GLY A 27 31.79 10.99 -17.22
N GLU A 28 30.97 11.75 -17.97
CA GLU A 28 30.72 13.15 -17.65
C GLU A 28 29.87 13.29 -16.38
N ASP A 29 30.31 14.10 -15.44
CA ASP A 29 29.54 14.46 -14.25
C ASP A 29 28.73 15.74 -14.48
N PHE A 30 27.50 15.76 -14.01
CA PHE A 30 26.60 16.90 -14.08
C PHE A 30 25.92 17.11 -12.73
N LYS A 31 26.14 18.27 -12.13
CA LYS A 31 25.52 18.67 -10.87
C LYS A 31 24.18 19.34 -11.13
N VAL A 32 23.14 18.86 -10.44
CA VAL A 32 21.81 19.47 -10.36
C VAL A 32 21.70 20.25 -9.06
N GLY A 33 21.28 21.51 -9.13
CA GLY A 33 21.18 22.39 -7.95
C GLY A 33 22.50 23.03 -7.52
N ASN A 34 22.41 23.92 -6.54
CA ASN A 34 23.55 24.74 -6.10
C ASN A 34 23.99 24.46 -4.66
N GLU A 35 23.27 23.58 -3.96
CA GLU A 35 23.53 23.24 -2.55
C GLU A 35 24.53 22.08 -2.41
N GLU A 36 24.64 21.50 -1.23
CA GLU A 36 25.40 20.27 -0.98
C GLU A 36 24.76 19.08 -1.65
N VAL A 37 25.58 18.24 -2.29
CA VAL A 37 25.13 17.03 -2.99
C VAL A 37 24.68 16.00 -1.95
N LYS A 38 23.43 15.52 -2.07
CA LYS A 38 22.84 14.56 -1.15
C LYS A 38 23.00 13.12 -1.60
N PHE A 39 23.10 12.89 -2.91
CA PHE A 39 23.24 11.57 -3.50
C PHE A 39 23.79 11.65 -4.93
N ASN A 40 24.23 10.52 -5.47
CA ASN A 40 24.67 10.40 -6.85
C ASN A 40 23.76 9.42 -7.63
N ILE A 41 23.52 9.73 -8.89
CA ILE A 41 22.86 8.83 -9.85
C ILE A 41 23.88 8.52 -10.94
N ILE A 42 24.14 7.24 -11.21
CA ILE A 42 25.04 6.78 -12.26
C ILE A 42 24.19 6.18 -13.36
N LEU A 43 24.32 6.71 -14.56
CA LEU A 43 23.68 6.20 -15.77
C LEU A 43 24.69 5.38 -16.54
N HIS A 44 24.52 4.06 -16.58
CA HIS A 44 25.38 3.16 -17.36
C HIS A 44 24.98 3.12 -18.84
N LYS A 45 23.73 3.54 -19.17
CA LYS A 45 23.18 3.59 -20.52
C LYS A 45 22.29 4.82 -20.71
N PRO A 46 22.12 5.30 -21.97
CA PRO A 46 21.19 6.37 -22.27
C PRO A 46 19.73 5.98 -21.95
N LEU A 47 18.99 6.89 -21.33
CA LEU A 47 17.54 6.79 -21.18
C LEU A 47 16.88 7.30 -22.46
N ARG A 48 16.06 6.47 -23.10
CA ARG A 48 15.39 6.83 -24.35
C ARG A 48 14.39 7.95 -24.12
N LYS A 49 14.54 9.03 -24.88
CA LYS A 49 13.64 10.21 -24.82
C LYS A 49 12.17 9.83 -24.96
N LYS A 50 11.84 8.88 -25.85
CA LYS A 50 10.46 8.41 -26.07
C LYS A 50 9.86 7.80 -24.81
N ASP A 51 10.61 6.98 -24.09
CA ASP A 51 10.15 6.28 -22.89
C ASP A 51 9.92 7.29 -21.76
N MET A 52 10.84 8.24 -21.56
CA MET A 52 10.69 9.32 -20.59
C MET A 52 9.48 10.21 -20.85
N LEU A 53 9.17 10.50 -22.10
CA LEU A 53 7.99 11.29 -22.48
C LEU A 53 6.66 10.52 -22.29
N THR A 54 6.70 9.19 -22.31
CA THR A 54 5.51 8.36 -22.09
C THR A 54 5.19 8.23 -20.60
N SER A 55 6.18 7.88 -19.79
CA SER A 55 6.06 7.83 -18.32
C SER A 55 7.45 7.89 -17.71
N THR A 56 7.74 8.97 -17.01
CA THR A 56 9.03 9.18 -16.34
C THR A 56 9.25 8.14 -15.24
N SER A 57 8.22 7.83 -14.43
CA SER A 57 8.32 6.85 -13.34
C SER A 57 8.58 5.44 -13.88
N LEU A 58 7.89 5.05 -14.96
CA LEU A 58 8.08 3.74 -15.58
C LEU A 58 9.48 3.60 -16.20
N SER A 59 9.94 4.59 -16.98
CA SER A 59 11.27 4.57 -17.59
C SER A 59 12.39 4.54 -16.57
N PHE A 60 12.30 5.38 -15.53
CA PHE A 60 13.29 5.40 -14.47
C PHE A 60 13.30 4.09 -13.67
N GLY A 61 12.11 3.60 -13.28
CA GLY A 61 11.98 2.37 -12.52
C GLY A 61 12.52 1.15 -13.26
N GLU A 62 12.17 1.00 -14.54
CA GLU A 62 12.68 -0.10 -15.36
C GLU A 62 14.20 -0.03 -15.58
N ALA A 63 14.74 1.16 -15.79
CA ALA A 63 16.18 1.34 -15.94
C ALA A 63 16.93 1.03 -14.63
N TYR A 64 16.36 1.41 -13.48
CA TYR A 64 16.90 1.04 -12.16
C TYR A 64 16.83 -0.48 -11.91
N MET A 65 15.71 -1.12 -12.23
CA MET A 65 15.54 -2.57 -12.10
C MET A 65 16.59 -3.34 -12.89
N ARG A 66 16.82 -2.97 -14.15
CA ARG A 66 17.83 -3.61 -15.03
C ARG A 66 19.28 -3.27 -14.69
N GLY A 67 19.54 -2.37 -13.73
CA GLY A 67 20.87 -1.89 -13.43
C GLY A 67 21.44 -0.90 -14.46
N ASP A 68 20.62 -0.35 -15.36
CA ASP A 68 21.02 0.73 -16.27
C ASP A 68 21.21 2.06 -15.51
N ILE A 69 20.58 2.18 -14.35
CA ILE A 69 20.73 3.25 -13.35
C ILE A 69 21.24 2.65 -12.04
N GLU A 70 22.25 3.27 -11.46
CA GLU A 70 22.71 3.00 -10.11
C GLU A 70 22.52 4.25 -9.25
N ILE A 71 22.20 4.04 -7.97
CA ILE A 71 21.97 5.10 -6.98
C ILE A 71 22.96 4.88 -5.86
N GLU A 72 23.82 5.90 -5.62
CA GLU A 72 24.72 5.97 -4.48
C GLU A 72 24.15 6.92 -3.44
N GLY A 73 23.79 6.39 -2.27
CA GLY A 73 23.19 7.12 -1.17
C GLY A 73 22.02 6.36 -0.55
N ASP A 74 21.37 7.01 0.42
CA ASP A 74 20.17 6.48 1.06
C ASP A 74 18.97 6.57 0.11
N LEU A 75 18.40 5.44 -0.26
CA LEU A 75 17.27 5.37 -1.21
C LEU A 75 16.05 6.16 -0.74
N PHE A 76 15.78 6.18 0.57
CA PHE A 76 14.68 6.98 1.08
C PHE A 76 14.94 8.47 0.86
N VAL A 77 16.16 8.96 1.13
CA VAL A 77 16.55 10.35 0.88
C VAL A 77 16.42 10.69 -0.60
N VAL A 78 16.85 9.79 -1.48
CA VAL A 78 16.74 9.97 -2.94
C VAL A 78 15.30 10.15 -3.37
N PHE A 79 14.42 9.24 -2.99
CA PHE A 79 13.00 9.34 -3.36
C PHE A 79 12.30 10.52 -2.68
N ASP A 80 12.62 10.84 -1.42
CA ASP A 80 12.07 12.00 -0.71
C ASP A 80 12.42 13.31 -1.43
N GLU A 81 13.67 13.44 -1.90
CA GLU A 81 14.11 14.62 -2.64
C GLU A 81 13.49 14.69 -4.04
N LEU A 82 13.46 13.57 -4.79
CA LEU A 82 12.90 13.54 -6.15
C LEU A 82 11.38 13.78 -6.15
N LEU A 83 10.65 13.25 -5.18
CA LEU A 83 9.20 13.43 -5.08
C LEU A 83 8.78 14.85 -4.72
N LYS A 84 9.64 15.64 -4.07
CA LYS A 84 9.37 17.07 -3.84
C LYS A 84 9.23 17.88 -5.13
N CYS A 85 9.89 17.41 -6.19
CA CYS A 85 9.87 18.05 -7.50
C CYS A 85 8.79 17.49 -8.44
N ILE A 86 8.06 16.42 -8.04
CA ILE A 86 7.14 15.72 -8.95
C ILE A 86 5.98 16.60 -9.42
N ASP A 87 5.50 17.54 -8.58
CA ASP A 87 4.43 18.46 -8.93
C ASP A 87 4.83 19.46 -10.03
N GLU A 88 6.14 19.74 -10.18
CA GLU A 88 6.68 20.57 -11.27
C GLU A 88 6.66 19.83 -12.63
N PHE A 89 6.58 18.49 -12.60
CA PHE A 89 6.56 17.63 -13.78
C PHE A 89 5.17 17.09 -14.14
N SER A 90 4.21 17.19 -13.23
CA SER A 90 2.85 16.63 -13.41
C SER A 90 1.95 17.46 -14.35
N THR A 91 2.48 18.54 -14.93
CA THR A 91 1.72 19.37 -15.88
C THR A 91 1.49 18.64 -17.20
N ASN A 92 0.28 18.12 -17.39
CA ASN A 92 -0.35 17.74 -18.67
C ASN A 92 -0.07 16.35 -19.29
N PHE A 93 0.57 15.38 -18.64
CA PHE A 93 0.66 14.04 -19.21
C PHE A 93 -0.55 13.12 -18.92
N GLY A 94 -1.47 13.52 -18.07
CA GLY A 94 -2.71 12.75 -17.77
C GLY A 94 -3.72 12.63 -18.93
N ALA A 95 -3.55 13.37 -20.02
CA ALA A 95 -4.46 13.31 -21.16
C ALA A 95 -4.18 12.16 -22.15
N LEU A 96 -2.95 11.60 -22.14
CA LEU A 96 -2.54 10.52 -23.05
C LEU A 96 -2.71 9.11 -22.44
N THR A 97 -2.92 8.99 -21.14
CA THR A 97 -3.02 7.70 -20.44
C THR A 97 -4.43 7.10 -20.36
N LYS A 98 -5.43 7.70 -21.02
CA LYS A 98 -6.80 7.17 -21.08
C LYS A 98 -6.97 5.80 -21.79
N ILE A 99 -5.89 5.14 -22.22
CA ILE A 99 -5.98 3.96 -23.10
C ILE A 99 -5.85 2.63 -22.35
N PHE A 100 -5.48 2.60 -21.07
CA PHE A 100 -5.38 1.35 -20.32
C PHE A 100 -6.29 1.34 -19.09
N GLY A 101 -7.59 1.36 -19.34
CA GLY A 101 -8.58 0.98 -18.32
C GLY A 101 -8.33 -0.47 -17.90
N GLY A 102 -7.98 -0.70 -16.64
CA GLY A 102 -7.89 -2.05 -16.09
C GLY A 102 -9.22 -2.78 -16.29
N SER A 103 -9.17 -4.04 -16.71
CA SER A 103 -10.39 -4.85 -16.84
C SER A 103 -10.98 -5.10 -15.45
N THR A 104 -12.26 -4.77 -15.26
CA THR A 104 -13.02 -4.99 -14.02
C THR A 104 -13.61 -6.41 -13.91
N SER A 105 -13.20 -7.35 -14.78
CA SER A 105 -13.72 -8.72 -14.76
C SER A 105 -13.23 -9.49 -13.53
N LYS A 106 -14.12 -10.33 -12.95
CA LYS A 106 -13.79 -11.20 -11.80
C LYS A 106 -12.52 -12.03 -12.02
N LYS A 107 -12.37 -12.60 -13.22
CA LYS A 107 -11.23 -13.44 -13.57
C LYS A 107 -9.92 -12.66 -13.51
N LYS A 108 -9.88 -11.47 -14.12
CA LYS A 108 -8.67 -10.65 -14.17
C LYS A 108 -8.28 -10.11 -12.79
N GLN A 109 -9.24 -9.69 -11.98
CA GLN A 109 -8.95 -9.24 -10.60
C GLN A 109 -8.43 -10.40 -9.72
N LYS A 110 -8.99 -11.61 -9.89
CA LYS A 110 -8.43 -12.79 -9.20
C LYS A 110 -6.99 -13.06 -9.65
N GLU A 111 -6.70 -13.01 -10.94
CA GLU A 111 -5.34 -13.17 -11.48
C GLU A 111 -4.39 -12.09 -10.97
N GLU A 112 -4.82 -10.81 -10.91
CA GLU A 112 -4.05 -9.68 -10.43
C GLU A 112 -3.72 -9.80 -8.92
N VAL A 113 -4.69 -10.18 -8.10
CA VAL A 113 -4.49 -10.43 -6.66
C VAL A 113 -3.60 -11.66 -6.46
N SER A 114 -3.89 -12.78 -7.12
CA SER A 114 -3.06 -13.98 -7.02
C SER A 114 -1.61 -13.71 -7.43
N SER A 115 -1.37 -13.03 -8.53
CA SER A 115 0.00 -12.76 -9.00
C SER A 115 0.84 -11.96 -8.00
N HIS A 116 0.23 -11.07 -7.23
CA HIS A 116 0.93 -10.29 -6.21
C HIS A 116 1.17 -11.10 -4.92
N TYR A 117 0.16 -11.85 -4.45
CA TYR A 117 0.26 -12.59 -3.18
C TYR A 117 0.84 -14.02 -3.32
N ASP A 118 0.86 -14.57 -4.53
CA ASP A 118 1.41 -15.91 -4.82
C ASP A 118 2.95 -15.88 -5.07
N ILE A 119 3.62 -14.76 -4.76
CA ILE A 119 5.10 -14.69 -4.64
C ILE A 119 5.61 -15.71 -3.60
N GLY A 120 4.75 -16.13 -2.68
CA GLY A 120 5.01 -17.17 -1.69
C GLY A 120 5.06 -16.65 -0.25
N ASN A 121 4.42 -17.39 0.65
CA ASN A 121 4.36 -17.04 2.07
C ASN A 121 5.75 -16.88 2.71
N ASP A 122 6.74 -17.65 2.25
CA ASP A 122 8.10 -17.62 2.81
C ASP A 122 8.83 -16.32 2.49
N PHE A 123 8.51 -15.69 1.36
CA PHE A 123 9.03 -14.36 1.04
C PHE A 123 8.45 -13.29 1.99
N TYR A 124 7.13 -13.29 2.22
CA TYR A 124 6.49 -12.32 3.11
C TYR A 124 6.96 -12.46 4.56
N LYS A 125 7.21 -13.67 5.05
CA LYS A 125 7.76 -13.93 6.39
C LYS A 125 9.16 -13.36 6.64
N ILE A 126 9.91 -13.05 5.57
CA ILE A 126 11.28 -12.52 5.72
C ILE A 126 11.26 -11.06 6.19
N TRP A 127 10.31 -10.28 5.77
CA TRP A 127 10.31 -8.82 5.97
C TRP A 127 9.07 -8.26 6.64
N LEU A 128 7.95 -8.99 6.66
CA LEU A 128 6.83 -8.69 7.56
C LEU A 128 7.15 -9.14 8.98
N ASP A 129 6.29 -8.76 9.93
CA ASP A 129 6.30 -9.26 11.30
C ASP A 129 5.52 -10.59 11.44
N ASP A 130 5.55 -11.19 12.64
CA ASP A 130 4.89 -12.47 12.93
C ASP A 130 3.37 -12.45 12.76
N THR A 131 2.74 -11.27 12.78
CA THR A 131 1.29 -11.16 12.49
C THR A 131 0.99 -11.39 11.02
N LEU A 132 1.99 -11.27 10.14
CA LEU A 132 1.87 -11.25 8.69
C LEU A 132 0.91 -10.15 8.21
N SER A 133 0.92 -8.99 8.87
CA SER A 133 0.08 -7.86 8.47
C SER A 133 0.75 -7.05 7.37
N TYR A 134 0.24 -7.18 6.14
CA TYR A 134 0.70 -6.37 5.00
C TYR A 134 -0.18 -5.12 4.82
N SER A 135 -0.23 -4.31 5.86
CA SER A 135 -0.98 -3.04 5.92
C SER A 135 -0.34 -2.09 6.93
N CYS A 136 -0.76 -0.82 6.92
CA CYS A 136 -0.23 0.20 7.82
C CYS A 136 -0.31 -0.23 9.28
N ALA A 137 0.81 -0.18 10.01
CA ALA A 137 0.88 -0.39 11.45
C ALA A 137 0.49 0.88 12.23
N TYR A 138 0.25 0.78 13.53
CA TYR A 138 -0.09 1.89 14.42
C TYR A 138 0.93 2.02 15.55
N PHE A 139 1.81 2.99 15.47
CA PHE A 139 2.86 3.24 16.45
C PHE A 139 2.35 4.14 17.58
N LYS A 140 2.20 3.61 18.77
CA LYS A 140 1.85 4.41 19.95
C LYS A 140 3.06 5.19 20.46
N ASN A 141 4.23 4.57 20.39
CA ASN A 141 5.50 5.14 20.82
C ASN A 141 6.49 5.15 19.65
N ASN A 142 7.51 5.99 19.74
CA ASN A 142 8.51 6.09 18.67
C ASN A 142 9.42 4.85 18.57
N ASP A 143 9.56 4.11 19.62
CA ASP A 143 10.39 2.92 19.79
C ASP A 143 9.62 1.60 19.65
N ASP A 144 8.31 1.65 19.38
CA ASP A 144 7.54 0.43 19.12
C ASP A 144 8.20 -0.38 17.98
N SER A 145 8.37 -1.69 18.22
CA SER A 145 8.75 -2.63 17.17
C SER A 145 7.67 -2.74 16.10
N LEU A 146 8.01 -3.30 14.93
CA LEU A 146 6.99 -3.53 13.89
C LEU A 146 5.87 -4.45 14.40
N TYR A 147 6.21 -5.50 15.15
CA TYR A 147 5.24 -6.41 15.76
C TYR A 147 4.32 -5.67 16.74
N ASP A 148 4.87 -4.88 17.66
CA ASP A 148 4.06 -4.11 18.63
C ASP A 148 3.13 -3.12 17.91
N ALA A 149 3.64 -2.45 16.89
CA ALA A 149 2.86 -1.51 16.10
C ALA A 149 1.75 -2.20 15.30
N GLN A 150 1.97 -3.40 14.77
CA GLN A 150 0.92 -4.18 14.09
C GLN A 150 -0.11 -4.71 15.10
N MET A 151 0.31 -5.20 16.25
CA MET A 151 -0.61 -5.57 17.33
C MET A 151 -1.42 -4.36 17.83
N ASN A 152 -0.78 -3.21 17.97
CA ASN A 152 -1.47 -1.96 18.31
C ASN A 152 -2.54 -1.60 17.27
N LYS A 153 -2.24 -1.75 15.96
CA LYS A 153 -3.21 -1.54 14.88
C LYS A 153 -4.39 -2.50 14.98
N ILE A 154 -4.12 -3.79 15.16
CA ILE A 154 -5.17 -4.82 15.30
C ILE A 154 -6.08 -4.46 16.48
N HIS A 155 -5.51 -4.27 17.68
CA HIS A 155 -6.29 -3.91 18.87
C HIS A 155 -7.05 -2.59 18.72
N TYR A 156 -6.50 -1.62 17.96
CA TYR A 156 -7.17 -0.36 17.71
C TYR A 156 -8.40 -0.54 16.82
N ILE A 157 -8.29 -1.35 15.76
CA ILE A 157 -9.42 -1.73 14.90
C ILE A 157 -10.49 -2.45 15.71
N LEU A 158 -10.11 -3.45 16.53
CA LEU A 158 -11.07 -4.23 17.33
C LEU A 158 -11.84 -3.35 18.34
N ARG A 159 -11.18 -2.36 18.95
CA ARG A 159 -11.86 -1.38 19.82
C ARG A 159 -12.84 -0.50 19.05
N LYS A 160 -12.48 0.00 17.86
CA LYS A 160 -13.39 0.79 17.00
C LYS A 160 -14.61 -0.01 16.57
N LEU A 161 -14.48 -1.32 16.39
CA LEU A 161 -15.59 -2.22 16.07
C LEU A 161 -16.52 -2.50 17.26
N ASN A 162 -16.16 -2.06 18.46
CA ASN A 162 -16.95 -2.26 19.69
C ASN A 162 -17.43 -3.71 19.83
N LEU A 163 -16.46 -4.63 19.87
CA LEU A 163 -16.70 -6.07 19.93
C LEU A 163 -17.11 -6.52 21.32
N SER A 164 -17.99 -7.52 21.40
CA SER A 164 -18.32 -8.28 22.59
C SER A 164 -18.50 -9.76 22.25
N GLU A 165 -18.54 -10.61 23.27
CA GLU A 165 -18.70 -12.06 23.12
C GLU A 165 -19.96 -12.42 22.32
N GLY A 166 -19.80 -13.36 21.40
CA GLY A 166 -20.87 -13.89 20.56
C GLY A 166 -21.22 -13.06 19.33
N LEU A 167 -20.71 -11.84 19.17
CA LEU A 167 -20.90 -11.06 17.93
C LEU A 167 -20.28 -11.75 16.74
N SER A 168 -20.92 -11.59 15.57
CA SER A 168 -20.40 -12.07 14.29
C SER A 168 -19.58 -10.98 13.59
N LEU A 169 -18.37 -11.33 13.13
CA LEU A 169 -17.44 -10.43 12.43
C LEU A 169 -17.05 -11.01 11.06
N LEU A 170 -17.25 -10.23 10.00
CA LEU A 170 -16.73 -10.53 8.66
C LEU A 170 -15.45 -9.70 8.42
N ASP A 171 -14.39 -10.36 7.96
CA ASP A 171 -13.17 -9.69 7.44
C ASP A 171 -13.06 -9.90 5.93
N ILE A 172 -13.24 -8.81 5.15
CA ILE A 172 -13.20 -8.84 3.70
C ILE A 172 -11.76 -8.55 3.23
N GLY A 173 -11.09 -9.57 2.70
CA GLY A 173 -9.66 -9.52 2.43
C GLY A 173 -8.84 -9.82 3.68
N CYS A 174 -9.15 -10.91 4.35
CA CYS A 174 -8.64 -11.25 5.67
C CYS A 174 -7.12 -11.55 5.74
N GLY A 175 -6.43 -11.63 4.59
CA GLY A 175 -5.03 -11.97 4.54
C GLY A 175 -4.74 -13.32 5.25
N TRP A 176 -3.72 -13.37 6.07
CA TRP A 176 -3.34 -14.55 6.86
C TRP A 176 -4.10 -14.67 8.20
N GLY A 177 -5.18 -13.88 8.39
CA GLY A 177 -6.13 -14.02 9.49
C GLY A 177 -5.72 -13.40 10.82
N GLY A 178 -4.63 -12.64 10.88
CA GLY A 178 -4.13 -12.08 12.15
C GLY A 178 -5.16 -11.30 12.96
N LEU A 179 -5.97 -10.47 12.29
CA LEU A 179 -7.02 -9.68 12.93
C LEU A 179 -8.12 -10.55 13.54
N LEU A 180 -8.62 -11.54 12.79
CA LEU A 180 -9.69 -12.43 13.27
C LEU A 180 -9.22 -13.34 14.41
N ILE A 181 -7.96 -13.82 14.35
CA ILE A 181 -7.38 -14.63 15.45
C ILE A 181 -7.36 -13.83 16.74
N GLU A 182 -6.87 -12.59 16.71
CA GLU A 182 -6.87 -11.73 17.90
C GLU A 182 -8.29 -11.38 18.37
N ALA A 183 -9.22 -11.12 17.45
CA ALA A 183 -10.62 -10.88 17.77
C ALA A 183 -11.27 -12.08 18.50
N ALA A 184 -11.02 -13.30 18.02
CA ALA A 184 -11.55 -14.51 18.64
C ALA A 184 -10.92 -14.78 20.03
N LYS A 185 -9.60 -14.57 20.16
CA LYS A 185 -8.91 -14.75 21.46
C LYS A 185 -9.41 -13.80 22.54
N ILE A 186 -9.57 -12.52 22.19
CA ILE A 186 -9.88 -11.47 23.18
C ILE A 186 -11.39 -11.37 23.43
N TYR A 187 -12.21 -11.41 22.37
CA TYR A 187 -13.63 -11.08 22.46
C TYR A 187 -14.56 -12.27 22.28
N LYS A 188 -14.03 -13.46 21.99
CA LYS A 188 -14.83 -14.67 21.73
C LYS A 188 -15.93 -14.47 20.67
N ILE A 189 -15.60 -13.74 19.59
CA ILE A 189 -16.49 -13.48 18.48
C ILE A 189 -16.58 -14.71 17.56
N ARG A 190 -17.62 -14.77 16.71
CA ARG A 190 -17.69 -15.69 15.57
C ARG A 190 -17.24 -14.97 14.32
N GLY A 191 -16.06 -15.30 13.83
CA GLY A 191 -15.43 -14.64 12.68
C GLY A 191 -15.46 -15.45 11.41
N LEU A 192 -15.73 -14.79 10.29
CA LEU A 192 -15.51 -15.32 8.94
C LEU A 192 -14.53 -14.44 8.20
N GLY A 193 -13.44 -15.02 7.70
CA GLY A 193 -12.54 -14.38 6.76
C GLY A 193 -12.86 -14.77 5.32
N ILE A 194 -12.82 -13.82 4.38
CA ILE A 194 -12.86 -14.13 2.95
C ILE A 194 -11.61 -13.59 2.25
N THR A 195 -11.06 -14.36 1.33
CA THR A 195 -9.89 -14.02 0.52
C THR A 195 -9.99 -14.63 -0.88
N LEU A 196 -9.29 -14.08 -1.86
CA LEU A 196 -9.11 -14.64 -3.20
C LEU A 196 -7.82 -15.43 -3.37
N SER A 197 -6.85 -15.31 -2.45
CA SER A 197 -5.57 -16.03 -2.48
C SER A 197 -5.71 -17.41 -1.84
N GLU A 198 -5.35 -18.44 -2.60
CA GLU A 198 -5.32 -19.82 -2.09
C GLU A 198 -4.26 -20.02 -1.01
N GLU A 199 -3.12 -19.32 -1.14
CA GLU A 199 -2.03 -19.35 -0.17
C GLU A 199 -2.44 -18.75 1.19
N GLN A 200 -3.13 -17.60 1.16
CA GLN A 200 -3.67 -16.99 2.38
C GLN A 200 -4.75 -17.86 3.01
N TYR A 201 -5.65 -18.42 2.20
CA TYR A 201 -6.71 -19.32 2.66
C TYR A 201 -6.13 -20.54 3.40
N LYS A 202 -5.16 -21.25 2.81
CA LYS A 202 -4.52 -22.42 3.41
C LYS A 202 -3.82 -22.05 4.71
N ALA A 203 -2.98 -21.01 4.67
CA ALA A 203 -2.22 -20.56 5.82
C ALA A 203 -3.12 -20.10 6.97
N PHE A 204 -4.22 -19.39 6.69
CA PHE A 204 -5.15 -18.98 7.73
C PHE A 204 -5.90 -20.18 8.33
N LYS A 205 -6.31 -21.14 7.50
CA LYS A 205 -6.95 -22.37 7.98
C LYS A 205 -6.02 -23.16 8.91
N GLU A 206 -4.76 -23.33 8.55
CA GLU A 206 -3.76 -23.96 9.40
C GLU A 206 -3.56 -23.21 10.74
N ARG A 207 -3.57 -21.87 10.70
CA ARG A 207 -3.48 -21.06 11.93
C ARG A 207 -4.70 -21.24 12.83
N ILE A 208 -5.91 -21.31 12.28
CA ILE A 208 -7.14 -21.59 13.04
C ILE A 208 -7.00 -22.92 13.79
N GLU A 209 -6.51 -23.97 13.12
CA GLU A 209 -6.30 -25.29 13.70
C GLU A 209 -5.22 -25.25 14.79
N LYS A 210 -4.08 -24.66 14.48
CA LYS A 210 -2.94 -24.52 15.43
C LYS A 210 -3.31 -23.80 16.72
N GLU A 211 -4.15 -22.77 16.60
CA GLU A 211 -4.61 -21.95 17.73
C GLU A 211 -5.87 -22.50 18.42
N SER A 212 -6.38 -23.65 17.96
CA SER A 212 -7.62 -24.28 18.49
C SER A 212 -8.84 -23.34 18.46
N LEU A 213 -9.01 -22.59 17.37
CA LEU A 213 -10.07 -21.58 17.20
C LEU A 213 -11.19 -22.01 16.24
N GLN A 214 -11.32 -23.31 15.92
CA GLN A 214 -12.29 -23.84 14.93
C GLN A 214 -13.74 -23.61 15.35
N GLU A 215 -14.04 -23.46 16.64
CA GLU A 215 -15.38 -23.13 17.13
C GLU A 215 -15.76 -21.66 16.92
N TYR A 216 -14.76 -20.79 16.73
CA TYR A 216 -14.92 -19.34 16.62
C TYR A 216 -14.71 -18.82 15.20
N LEU A 217 -13.81 -19.41 14.44
CA LEU A 217 -13.36 -18.87 13.16
C LEU A 217 -13.53 -19.83 12.01
N ASP A 218 -13.88 -19.27 10.87
CA ASP A 218 -13.84 -19.94 9.57
C ASP A 218 -13.22 -19.03 8.51
N VAL A 219 -12.73 -19.62 7.41
CA VAL A 219 -12.19 -18.90 6.27
C VAL A 219 -12.74 -19.50 4.97
N LYS A 220 -13.04 -18.63 3.99
CA LYS A 220 -13.54 -19.06 2.67
C LYS A 220 -12.72 -18.41 1.55
N LEU A 221 -12.46 -19.23 0.53
CA LEU A 221 -11.98 -18.73 -0.76
C LEU A 221 -13.19 -18.16 -1.51
N MET A 222 -13.46 -16.85 -1.35
CA MET A 222 -14.70 -16.22 -1.77
C MET A 222 -14.47 -14.79 -2.20
N ASP A 223 -15.10 -14.40 -3.31
CA ASP A 223 -15.14 -13.03 -3.79
C ASP A 223 -16.21 -12.22 -3.03
N TYR A 224 -15.89 -10.96 -2.64
CA TYR A 224 -16.87 -10.09 -1.97
C TYR A 224 -18.16 -9.91 -2.79
N ARG A 225 -18.11 -10.04 -4.12
CA ARG A 225 -19.27 -9.98 -5.02
C ARG A 225 -20.26 -11.14 -4.85
N GLU A 226 -19.89 -12.18 -4.14
CA GLU A 226 -20.73 -13.34 -3.84
C GLU A 226 -21.54 -13.14 -2.55
N LEU A 227 -21.20 -12.10 -1.76
CA LEU A 227 -21.87 -11.81 -0.48
C LEU A 227 -23.36 -11.57 -0.65
N GLU A 228 -23.80 -10.87 -1.70
CA GLU A 228 -25.22 -10.61 -1.98
C GLU A 228 -26.08 -11.89 -1.98
N ASN A 229 -25.55 -12.99 -2.50
CA ASN A 229 -26.26 -14.27 -2.63
C ASN A 229 -25.93 -15.28 -1.52
N SER A 230 -25.09 -14.90 -0.56
CA SER A 230 -24.56 -15.80 0.45
C SER A 230 -25.52 -16.13 1.60
N LYS A 231 -26.59 -15.34 1.80
CA LYS A 231 -27.48 -15.35 2.97
C LYS A 231 -26.76 -15.16 4.30
N LEU A 232 -25.52 -14.66 4.28
CA LEU A 232 -24.75 -14.34 5.48
C LEU A 232 -25.23 -13.01 6.08
N SER A 233 -25.02 -12.83 7.39
CA SER A 233 -25.38 -11.61 8.11
C SER A 233 -24.45 -11.44 9.30
N PHE A 234 -23.91 -10.22 9.49
CA PHE A 234 -22.87 -9.94 10.47
C PHE A 234 -23.20 -8.68 11.32
N ASP A 235 -22.82 -8.73 12.59
CA ASP A 235 -22.93 -7.59 13.48
C ASP A 235 -21.85 -6.55 13.18
N ARG A 236 -20.68 -7.00 12.71
CA ARG A 236 -19.50 -6.18 12.42
C ARG A 236 -18.87 -6.63 11.12
N ILE A 237 -18.39 -5.65 10.35
CA ILE A 237 -17.60 -5.91 9.14
C ILE A 237 -16.31 -5.09 9.20
N VAL A 238 -15.21 -5.67 8.78
CA VAL A 238 -13.93 -5.00 8.60
C VAL A 238 -13.35 -5.30 7.23
N SER A 239 -12.65 -4.34 6.66
CA SER A 239 -11.84 -4.54 5.46
C SER A 239 -10.59 -3.69 5.55
N VAL A 240 -9.41 -4.29 5.42
CA VAL A 240 -8.11 -3.64 5.59
C VAL A 240 -7.25 -3.84 4.35
N GLY A 241 -6.97 -2.74 3.61
CA GLY A 241 -6.09 -2.76 2.43
C GLY A 241 -6.64 -3.57 1.26
N MET A 242 -7.97 -3.62 1.10
CA MET A 242 -8.61 -4.42 0.05
C MET A 242 -9.29 -3.57 -1.03
N ILE A 243 -9.87 -2.43 -0.66
CA ILE A 243 -10.64 -1.60 -1.60
C ILE A 243 -9.79 -1.06 -2.75
N GLU A 244 -8.47 -0.98 -2.56
CA GLU A 244 -7.49 -0.62 -3.57
C GLU A 244 -7.50 -1.60 -4.76
N HIS A 245 -7.91 -2.86 -4.53
CA HIS A 245 -8.03 -3.91 -5.54
C HIS A 245 -9.42 -3.99 -6.19
N VAL A 246 -10.40 -3.28 -5.64
CA VAL A 246 -11.80 -3.28 -6.13
C VAL A 246 -11.92 -2.50 -7.44
N GLY A 247 -11.23 -1.38 -7.58
CA GLY A 247 -11.32 -0.47 -8.73
C GLY A 247 -12.59 0.40 -8.70
N ARG A 248 -12.46 1.67 -9.12
CA ARG A 248 -13.54 2.69 -9.05
C ARG A 248 -14.89 2.25 -9.58
N PRO A 249 -14.99 1.58 -10.76
CA PRO A 249 -16.29 1.18 -11.29
C PRO A 249 -17.05 0.18 -10.40
N ASN A 250 -16.36 -0.47 -9.46
CA ASN A 250 -16.94 -1.49 -8.59
C ASN A 250 -17.13 -1.01 -7.14
N TYR A 251 -16.78 0.24 -6.79
CA TYR A 251 -16.97 0.74 -5.42
C TYR A 251 -18.43 0.68 -4.99
N ASP A 252 -19.36 1.06 -5.86
CA ASP A 252 -20.79 0.96 -5.60
C ASP A 252 -21.21 -0.49 -5.29
N LEU A 253 -20.77 -1.44 -6.13
CA LEU A 253 -21.03 -2.86 -5.93
C LEU A 253 -20.43 -3.39 -4.61
N PHE A 254 -19.23 -2.92 -4.24
CA PHE A 254 -18.61 -3.27 -2.97
C PHE A 254 -19.44 -2.82 -1.78
N PHE A 255 -19.85 -1.53 -1.75
CA PHE A 255 -20.69 -1.00 -0.67
C PHE A 255 -22.07 -1.65 -0.63
N LYS A 256 -22.68 -1.94 -1.80
CA LYS A 256 -23.92 -2.70 -1.90
C LYS A 256 -23.80 -4.07 -1.22
N ASN A 257 -22.73 -4.81 -1.52
CA ASN A 257 -22.52 -6.15 -0.95
C ASN A 257 -22.26 -6.10 0.56
N VAL A 258 -21.48 -5.11 1.03
CA VAL A 258 -21.30 -4.89 2.47
C VAL A 258 -22.64 -4.58 3.15
N ASN A 259 -23.45 -3.70 2.56
CA ASN A 259 -24.75 -3.30 3.12
C ASN A 259 -25.75 -4.46 3.22
N VAL A 260 -25.75 -5.39 2.26
CA VAL A 260 -26.63 -6.55 2.26
C VAL A 260 -26.34 -7.51 3.43
N VAL A 261 -25.08 -7.66 3.81
CA VAL A 261 -24.67 -8.62 4.84
C VAL A 261 -24.40 -7.97 6.21
N LEU A 262 -24.43 -6.64 6.31
CA LEU A 262 -24.34 -5.93 7.59
C LEU A 262 -25.71 -5.80 8.22
N LYS A 263 -25.87 -6.24 9.47
CA LYS A 263 -27.11 -6.10 10.23
C LYS A 263 -27.46 -4.63 10.48
N GLU A 264 -28.74 -4.34 10.75
CA GLU A 264 -29.15 -3.04 11.26
C GLU A 264 -28.37 -2.66 12.52
N SER A 265 -27.96 -1.41 12.65
CA SER A 265 -27.07 -0.93 13.72
C SER A 265 -25.69 -1.60 13.78
N GLY A 266 -25.29 -2.32 12.73
CA GLY A 266 -23.97 -2.89 12.59
C GLY A 266 -22.89 -1.83 12.35
N LEU A 267 -21.63 -2.16 12.63
CA LEU A 267 -20.49 -1.28 12.35
C LEU A 267 -19.65 -1.85 11.21
N PHE A 268 -19.29 -0.98 10.26
CA PHE A 268 -18.34 -1.27 9.22
C PHE A 268 -17.09 -0.40 9.37
N LEU A 269 -15.92 -1.03 9.47
CA LEU A 269 -14.63 -0.35 9.48
C LEU A 269 -13.91 -0.61 8.18
N LEU A 270 -13.58 0.47 7.47
CA LEU A 270 -12.79 0.44 6.24
C LEU A 270 -11.44 1.13 6.46
N HIS A 271 -10.36 0.36 6.39
CA HIS A 271 -8.99 0.87 6.45
C HIS A 271 -8.33 0.73 5.08
N TYR A 272 -7.84 1.83 4.51
CA TYR A 272 -7.32 1.85 3.16
C TYR A 272 -6.30 2.97 2.94
N ILE A 273 -5.55 2.88 1.83
CA ILE A 273 -4.68 3.95 1.36
C ILE A 273 -5.54 5.01 0.67
N SER A 274 -5.55 6.25 1.21
CA SER A 274 -6.32 7.35 0.64
C SER A 274 -5.47 8.29 -0.18
N GLY A 275 -5.90 8.59 -1.41
CA GLY A 275 -5.39 9.68 -2.22
C GLY A 275 -5.99 11.04 -1.82
N LEU A 276 -5.27 12.13 -2.08
CA LEU A 276 -5.81 13.49 -1.90
C LEU A 276 -6.92 13.81 -2.89
N LYS A 277 -6.83 13.24 -4.08
CA LYS A 277 -7.79 13.36 -5.18
C LYS A 277 -7.77 12.09 -6.00
N GLU A 278 -8.77 11.93 -6.85
CA GLU A 278 -8.84 10.83 -7.79
C GLU A 278 -7.68 10.92 -8.78
N SER A 279 -6.97 9.80 -8.95
CA SER A 279 -5.91 9.64 -9.93
C SER A 279 -5.89 8.22 -10.46
N GLU A 280 -5.31 8.03 -11.64
CA GLU A 280 -5.11 6.69 -12.21
C GLU A 280 -3.99 5.91 -11.48
N GLY A 281 -3.24 6.57 -10.59
CA GLY A 281 -2.08 6.00 -9.91
C GLY A 281 -0.82 5.98 -10.77
N ASP A 282 0.27 5.55 -10.16
CA ASP A 282 1.58 5.49 -10.81
C ASP A 282 1.69 4.29 -11.77
N ALA A 283 2.24 4.52 -12.97
CA ALA A 283 2.31 3.50 -14.02
C ALA A 283 3.26 2.34 -13.67
N TRP A 284 4.37 2.64 -12.97
CA TRP A 284 5.33 1.63 -12.56
C TRP A 284 4.75 0.75 -11.44
N ILE A 285 4.11 1.34 -10.43
CA ILE A 285 3.43 0.61 -9.35
C ILE A 285 2.35 -0.32 -9.93
N LYS A 286 1.54 0.17 -10.88
CA LYS A 286 0.51 -0.64 -11.53
C LYS A 286 1.08 -1.80 -12.35
N LYS A 287 2.24 -1.62 -12.97
CA LYS A 287 2.85 -2.66 -13.80
C LYS A 287 3.51 -3.76 -12.98
N TYR A 288 4.21 -3.39 -11.90
CA TYR A 288 5.14 -4.28 -11.21
C TYR A 288 4.71 -4.70 -9.81
N ILE A 289 3.94 -3.87 -9.10
CA ILE A 289 3.62 -4.11 -7.68
C ILE A 289 2.14 -4.45 -7.49
N PHE A 290 1.22 -3.56 -7.90
CA PHE A 290 -0.21 -3.74 -7.72
C PHE A 290 -0.95 -3.62 -9.06
N PRO A 291 -0.93 -4.67 -9.91
CA PRO A 291 -1.70 -4.67 -11.14
C PRO A 291 -3.17 -4.39 -10.87
N GLY A 292 -3.76 -3.48 -11.66
CA GLY A 292 -5.17 -3.09 -11.47
C GLY A 292 -5.46 -2.23 -10.25
N GLY A 293 -4.49 -2.03 -9.34
CA GLY A 293 -4.67 -1.27 -8.11
C GLY A 293 -5.05 0.20 -8.36
N VAL A 294 -6.00 0.71 -7.57
CA VAL A 294 -6.48 2.09 -7.63
C VAL A 294 -6.64 2.62 -6.21
N ILE A 295 -6.01 3.75 -5.93
CA ILE A 295 -6.13 4.42 -4.63
C ILE A 295 -7.35 5.33 -4.65
N PRO A 296 -8.40 5.05 -3.82
CA PRO A 296 -9.56 5.93 -3.71
C PRO A 296 -9.21 7.23 -2.99
N SER A 297 -9.93 8.30 -3.28
CA SER A 297 -9.92 9.50 -2.46
C SER A 297 -10.89 9.37 -1.29
N LEU A 298 -10.65 10.14 -0.22
CA LEU A 298 -11.57 10.16 0.93
C LEU A 298 -12.98 10.60 0.52
N ARG A 299 -13.10 11.58 -0.39
CA ARG A 299 -14.41 12.06 -0.83
C ARG A 299 -15.20 11.02 -1.64
N GLU A 300 -14.53 10.17 -2.45
CA GLU A 300 -15.19 9.06 -3.15
C GLU A 300 -15.85 8.12 -2.14
N ILE A 301 -15.11 7.73 -1.10
CA ILE A 301 -15.58 6.79 -0.08
C ILE A 301 -16.71 7.39 0.75
N ILE A 302 -16.60 8.66 1.17
CA ILE A 302 -17.67 9.35 1.92
C ILE A 302 -18.91 9.49 1.06
N SER A 303 -18.76 9.88 -0.21
CA SER A 303 -19.90 10.03 -1.12
C SER A 303 -20.67 8.73 -1.29
N ILE A 304 -19.99 7.62 -1.58
CA ILE A 304 -20.63 6.32 -1.74
C ILE A 304 -21.24 5.83 -0.43
N SER A 305 -20.56 6.03 0.71
CA SER A 305 -21.09 5.63 2.01
C SER A 305 -22.45 6.26 2.31
N SER A 306 -22.65 7.51 1.93
CA SER A 306 -23.93 8.20 2.14
C SER A 306 -25.09 7.65 1.30
N GLU A 307 -24.82 7.12 0.09
CA GLU A 307 -25.84 6.47 -0.75
C GLU A 307 -26.40 5.20 -0.10
N TYR A 308 -25.57 4.50 0.71
CA TYR A 308 -25.97 3.33 1.49
C TYR A 308 -26.40 3.67 2.93
N LYS A 309 -26.65 4.95 3.25
CA LYS A 309 -27.12 5.45 4.54
C LYS A 309 -26.17 5.17 5.71
N TYR A 310 -24.85 5.06 5.45
CA TYR A 310 -23.87 4.97 6.51
C TYR A 310 -23.63 6.34 7.15
N HIS A 311 -23.75 6.42 8.47
CA HIS A 311 -23.26 7.54 9.23
C HIS A 311 -21.74 7.35 9.47
N ILE A 312 -20.95 8.31 9.04
CA ILE A 312 -19.51 8.31 9.28
C ILE A 312 -19.28 8.68 10.76
N LEU A 313 -18.79 7.73 11.52
CA LEU A 313 -18.56 7.90 12.97
C LEU A 313 -17.15 8.43 13.24
N ASP A 314 -16.17 8.07 12.42
CA ASP A 314 -14.77 8.44 12.62
C ASP A 314 -13.98 8.41 11.31
N VAL A 315 -13.04 9.35 11.16
CA VAL A 315 -12.08 9.39 10.05
C VAL A 315 -10.72 9.77 10.61
N GLU A 316 -9.74 8.90 10.44
CA GLU A 316 -8.40 9.10 10.95
C GLU A 316 -7.34 8.88 9.86
N SER A 317 -6.35 9.78 9.80
CA SER A 317 -5.23 9.65 8.87
C SER A 317 -4.02 9.03 9.55
N LEU A 318 -3.61 7.86 9.08
CA LEU A 318 -2.44 7.12 9.56
C LEU A 318 -1.20 7.31 8.67
N ARG A 319 -1.15 8.40 7.90
CA ARG A 319 -0.13 8.62 6.87
C ARG A 319 1.31 8.51 7.41
N LEU A 320 1.60 9.10 8.56
CA LEU A 320 2.94 9.04 9.17
C LEU A 320 3.26 7.66 9.76
N HIS A 321 2.26 6.96 10.25
CA HIS A 321 2.39 5.56 10.66
C HIS A 321 2.75 4.67 9.46
N TYR A 322 2.13 4.93 8.30
CA TYR A 322 2.42 4.14 7.11
C TYR A 322 3.84 4.39 6.58
N LYS A 323 4.32 5.65 6.60
CA LYS A 323 5.72 5.95 6.31
C LYS A 323 6.66 5.09 7.17
N LYS A 324 6.45 5.09 8.50
CA LYS A 324 7.27 4.33 9.44
C LYS A 324 7.19 2.83 9.19
N THR A 325 5.99 2.30 8.91
CA THR A 325 5.76 0.91 8.55
C THR A 325 6.58 0.50 7.33
N LEU A 326 6.51 1.29 6.25
CA LEU A 326 7.25 1.03 5.00
C LEU A 326 8.77 1.07 5.20
N LEU A 327 9.27 2.01 6.02
CA LEU A 327 10.70 2.07 6.36
C LEU A 327 11.16 0.85 7.18
N MET A 328 10.33 0.37 8.09
CA MET A 328 10.64 -0.86 8.85
C MET A 328 10.61 -2.10 7.95
N TRP A 329 9.66 -2.19 7.03
CA TRP A 329 9.64 -3.24 6.02
C TRP A 329 10.88 -3.18 5.12
N ALA A 330 11.28 -1.98 4.65
CA ALA A 330 12.47 -1.80 3.84
C ALA A 330 13.75 -2.21 4.60
N LYS A 331 13.85 -1.83 5.87
CA LYS A 331 14.95 -2.26 6.72
C LYS A 331 15.00 -3.78 6.90
N ASN A 332 13.88 -4.41 7.22
CA ASN A 332 13.82 -5.87 7.37
C ASN A 332 14.17 -6.58 6.06
N PHE A 333 13.74 -6.04 4.92
CA PHE A 333 14.08 -6.56 3.60
C PHE A 333 15.59 -6.46 3.36
N ASP A 334 16.19 -5.30 3.60
CA ASP A 334 17.63 -5.06 3.41
C ASP A 334 18.48 -5.87 4.40
N ASP A 335 18.07 -6.00 5.66
CA ASP A 335 18.77 -6.84 6.66
C ASP A 335 18.77 -8.33 6.29
N ASN A 336 17.82 -8.78 5.45
CA ASN A 336 17.70 -10.17 5.00
C ASN A 336 18.03 -10.36 3.51
N ILE A 337 18.77 -9.43 2.92
CA ILE A 337 19.02 -9.40 1.47
C ILE A 337 19.68 -10.68 0.96
N ASP A 338 20.60 -11.28 1.71
CA ASP A 338 21.30 -12.50 1.30
C ASP A 338 20.36 -13.71 1.22
N LYS A 339 19.38 -13.78 2.12
CA LYS A 339 18.34 -14.81 2.06
C LYS A 339 17.43 -14.59 0.85
N ILE A 340 17.06 -13.33 0.58
CA ILE A 340 16.20 -12.98 -0.57
C ILE A 340 16.90 -13.30 -1.89
N LYS A 341 18.21 -13.07 -2.01
CA LYS A 341 19.02 -13.44 -3.18
C LYS A 341 19.01 -14.94 -3.50
N THR A 342 18.71 -15.80 -2.53
CA THR A 342 18.54 -17.24 -2.82
C THR A 342 17.22 -17.57 -3.48
N MET A 343 16.25 -16.64 -3.46
CA MET A 343 14.89 -16.85 -3.96
C MET A 343 14.62 -16.06 -5.24
N PHE A 344 15.25 -14.90 -5.41
CA PHE A 344 14.97 -13.95 -6.49
C PHE A 344 16.24 -13.34 -7.07
N ASP A 345 16.14 -12.87 -8.32
CA ASP A 345 17.21 -12.18 -9.03
C ASP A 345 17.38 -10.72 -8.58
N ASP A 346 18.46 -10.08 -9.05
CA ASP A 346 18.77 -8.69 -8.73
C ASP A 346 17.71 -7.70 -9.26
N GLU A 347 17.02 -8.03 -10.36
CA GLU A 347 15.97 -7.19 -10.93
C GLU A 347 14.77 -7.12 -9.99
N PHE A 348 14.32 -8.24 -9.46
CA PHE A 348 13.27 -8.33 -8.45
C PHE A 348 13.65 -7.60 -7.17
N ILE A 349 14.89 -7.80 -6.69
CA ILE A 349 15.38 -7.15 -5.47
C ILE A 349 15.38 -5.64 -5.61
N ARG A 350 15.88 -5.11 -6.72
CA ARG A 350 15.85 -3.69 -7.02
C ARG A 350 14.41 -3.16 -7.11
N MET A 351 13.53 -3.90 -7.76
CA MET A 351 12.11 -3.57 -7.86
C MET A 351 11.48 -3.43 -6.47
N TRP A 352 11.67 -4.40 -5.59
CA TRP A 352 11.04 -4.41 -4.26
C TRP A 352 11.58 -3.33 -3.34
N ARG A 353 12.88 -3.10 -3.35
CA ARG A 353 13.51 -1.98 -2.64
C ARG A 353 12.96 -0.63 -3.09
N MET A 354 12.90 -0.41 -4.41
CA MET A 354 12.34 0.82 -4.97
C MET A 354 10.89 1.03 -4.54
N TYR A 355 10.07 -0.01 -4.57
CA TYR A 355 8.70 0.05 -4.10
C TYR A 355 8.61 0.54 -2.64
N LEU A 356 9.31 -0.11 -1.73
CA LEU A 356 9.22 0.19 -0.30
C LEU A 356 9.70 1.61 0.01
N TYR A 357 10.85 2.02 -0.52
CA TYR A 357 11.42 3.33 -0.26
C TYR A 357 10.65 4.47 -0.94
N ALA A 358 10.22 4.30 -2.19
CA ALA A 358 9.43 5.30 -2.91
C ALA A 358 8.05 5.52 -2.25
N CYS A 359 7.38 4.44 -1.84
CA CYS A 359 6.11 4.56 -1.10
C CYS A 359 6.29 5.19 0.29
N ALA A 360 7.40 4.96 0.98
CA ALA A 360 7.70 5.61 2.26
C ALA A 360 7.92 7.12 2.08
N ALA A 361 8.62 7.52 1.03
CA ALA A 361 8.88 8.92 0.69
C ALA A 361 7.60 9.65 0.27
N ASP A 362 6.74 9.03 -0.55
CA ASP A 362 5.43 9.60 -0.93
C ASP A 362 4.58 9.94 0.30
N ARG A 363 4.62 9.12 1.35
CA ARG A 363 3.88 9.38 2.60
C ARG A 363 4.40 10.59 3.39
N LYS A 364 5.62 11.06 3.15
CA LYS A 364 6.19 12.25 3.79
C LYS A 364 5.83 13.56 3.06
N SER A 365 5.73 13.53 1.73
CA SER A 365 5.77 14.73 0.87
C SER A 365 4.52 15.62 0.86
N THR A 366 3.45 15.31 1.60
CA THR A 366 2.28 16.20 1.71
C THR A 366 2.48 17.32 2.72
N ARG A 367 2.05 18.54 2.33
CA ARG A 367 1.94 19.66 3.24
C ARG A 367 0.98 19.30 4.38
N LEU A 368 1.53 19.05 5.57
CA LEU A 368 0.75 19.08 6.80
C LEU A 368 0.47 20.55 7.10
N ASN A 369 -0.79 20.95 7.22
CA ASN A 369 -1.10 22.24 7.84
C ASN A 369 -0.52 22.20 9.26
N SER A 370 0.46 23.05 9.53
CA SER A 370 1.23 23.14 10.76
C SER A 370 0.46 23.82 11.91
N SER A 371 -0.85 23.55 12.06
CA SER A 371 -1.69 24.18 13.07
C SER A 371 -2.18 23.25 14.18
N HIS A 372 -1.49 22.13 14.45
CA HIS A 372 -1.72 21.39 15.68
C HIS A 372 -0.44 21.21 16.47
N PRO A 373 -0.32 21.87 17.66
CA PRO A 373 0.73 21.54 18.60
C PRO A 373 0.52 20.11 19.10
N SER A 374 1.62 19.39 19.24
CA SER A 374 1.71 18.05 19.81
C SER A 374 1.26 18.08 21.27
N SER A 375 -0.02 17.94 21.55
CA SER A 375 -0.58 17.51 22.83
C SER A 375 -2.10 17.31 22.69
N SER A 376 -2.54 16.17 22.23
CA SER A 376 -3.92 15.77 22.47
C SER A 376 -4.02 15.20 23.88
N ARG A 377 -4.39 16.03 24.83
CA ARG A 377 -5.04 15.56 26.05
C ARG A 377 -6.42 15.07 25.64
N MET A 378 -6.71 13.79 25.88
CA MET A 378 -8.08 13.31 25.86
C MET A 378 -8.91 14.11 26.88
N PRO A 379 -10.15 14.53 26.56
CA PRO A 379 -11.07 15.00 27.57
C PRO A 379 -11.42 13.80 28.45
N SER A 380 -11.18 13.94 29.75
CA SER A 380 -11.73 13.03 30.75
C SER A 380 -13.25 13.14 30.73
N SER A 381 -13.89 11.99 30.75
CA SER A 381 -15.32 11.69 30.94
C SER A 381 -16.12 12.69 31.75
N ALA A 382 -17.27 13.09 31.22
CA ALA A 382 -18.47 13.29 31.98
C ALA A 382 -19.61 12.54 31.28
#